data_cad8bb276c6dba1d08035ffddb7bc209
#
_entry.id   cad8bb276c6dba1d08035ffddb7bc209
#
_cell.length_a   1.000
_cell.length_b   1.000
_cell.length_c   1.000
_cell.angle_alpha   90.00
_cell.angle_beta   90.00
_cell.angle_gamma   90.00
#
_symmetry.space_group_name_H-M   'P 1'
#
loop_
_entity.id
_entity.type
_entity.pdbx_description
1 polymer ?
#
loop_
_entity_poly.entity_id
_entity_poly.type
_entity_poly.pdbx_seq_one_letter_code
_entity_poly.pdbx_strand_id
1 'polypeptide(L)'
;MKIFKDLWWFFKAERKGYGVGLLALFIVSLTHLIPPLIIGKIIDHIVKRNLTLPLILSFSGILLITALVEYGFRFLWSTNIWGEAFKLEKIIRSRLFRHFLRMDTLFYQRNRTGDLMAHATNDLQAIQSVAGLGVLTWADSLMTGGMTIIAMLLFIDWRLTIIAVLPLPLLALVSKVLGDKIHVSFEHAQETFSEMNDKVQESITGMKAIKSFGEEEQDMADFQVKLDNIDKAFIRVNWIDSMYDPLITLIVGLSYTLTILLGGYYVVHHVLTIGQLVAFMTYIGNLVWPMFAIGVLFNVIERGRASYSRVEKLLAQKAESKISEGTLKIPKEGQLLFDIESFTYPNENEGRNLEKVQFNLKEGHVLG
;
A
#
# COMPACT_ATOMS: atom_id res chain seq x y z
N MET A 1 6.03 -3.89 -11.96
CA MET A 1 6.14 -2.62 -12.77
C MET A 1 5.03 -2.42 -13.82
N LYS A 2 4.22 -3.45 -14.15
CA LYS A 2 3.11 -3.30 -15.11
C LYS A 2 2.10 -2.23 -14.69
N ILE A 3 1.73 -2.17 -13.40
CA ILE A 3 0.74 -1.21 -12.88
C ILE A 3 1.10 0.27 -13.15
N PHE A 4 2.39 0.64 -13.11
CA PHE A 4 2.81 2.01 -13.45
C PHE A 4 2.57 2.34 -14.94
N LYS A 5 2.63 1.33 -15.83
CA LYS A 5 2.25 1.50 -17.24
C LYS A 5 0.75 1.65 -17.39
N ASP A 6 -0.01 0.85 -16.65
CA ASP A 6 -1.48 0.88 -16.67
C ASP A 6 -2.03 2.20 -16.12
N LEU A 7 -1.35 2.79 -15.13
CA LEU A 7 -1.67 4.11 -14.57
C LEU A 7 -0.97 5.28 -15.28
N TRP A 8 -0.22 5.04 -16.37
CA TRP A 8 0.55 6.07 -17.05
C TRP A 8 -0.30 7.24 -17.55
N TRP A 9 -1.53 6.96 -17.95
CA TRP A 9 -2.49 8.00 -18.34
C TRP A 9 -2.70 9.04 -17.24
N PHE A 10 -2.73 8.60 -15.98
CA PHE A 10 -2.92 9.48 -14.83
C PHE A 10 -1.63 10.26 -14.52
N PHE A 11 -0.49 9.57 -14.43
CA PHE A 11 0.80 10.24 -14.19
C PHE A 11 1.12 11.27 -15.26
N LYS A 12 0.75 11.03 -16.51
CA LYS A 12 0.90 11.99 -17.61
C LYS A 12 -0.02 13.19 -17.44
N ALA A 13 -1.26 12.99 -17.00
CA ALA A 13 -2.23 14.07 -16.77
C ALA A 13 -1.79 14.95 -15.60
N GLU A 14 -1.35 14.38 -14.50
CA GLU A 14 -1.00 15.09 -13.26
C GLU A 14 0.52 15.27 -13.10
N ARG A 15 1.23 15.35 -14.22
CA ARG A 15 2.71 15.49 -14.25
C ARG A 15 3.24 16.69 -13.47
N LYS A 16 2.45 17.77 -13.32
CA LYS A 16 2.86 18.97 -12.57
C LYS A 16 2.90 18.70 -11.07
N GLY A 17 1.87 18.07 -10.51
CA GLY A 17 1.81 17.73 -9.08
C GLY A 17 2.92 16.76 -8.69
N TYR A 18 3.07 15.64 -9.43
CA TYR A 18 4.17 14.72 -9.20
C TYR A 18 5.54 15.34 -9.44
N GLY A 19 5.68 16.20 -10.46
CA GLY A 19 6.94 16.91 -10.74
C GLY A 19 7.39 17.81 -9.60
N VAL A 20 6.47 18.59 -9.03
CA VAL A 20 6.73 19.44 -7.86
C VAL A 20 7.05 18.57 -6.63
N GLY A 21 6.27 17.51 -6.40
CA GLY A 21 6.51 16.59 -5.29
C GLY A 21 7.88 15.90 -5.36
N LEU A 22 8.24 15.37 -6.54
CA LEU A 22 9.53 14.70 -6.75
C LEU A 22 10.71 15.67 -6.69
N LEU A 23 10.56 16.90 -7.20
CA LEU A 23 11.58 17.94 -7.08
C LEU A 23 11.79 18.36 -5.62
N ALA A 24 10.70 18.50 -4.87
CA ALA A 24 10.78 18.79 -3.45
C ALA A 24 11.46 17.63 -2.67
N LEU A 25 11.13 16.37 -2.99
CA LEU A 25 11.79 15.20 -2.42
C LEU A 25 13.30 15.17 -2.77
N PHE A 26 13.66 15.52 -3.99
CA PHE A 26 15.07 15.64 -4.40
C PHE A 26 15.84 16.66 -3.57
N ILE A 27 15.23 17.84 -3.31
CA ILE A 27 15.84 18.87 -2.44
C ILE A 27 15.97 18.34 -1.00
N VAL A 28 14.95 17.67 -0.47
CA VAL A 28 15.02 17.01 0.84
C VAL A 28 16.17 16.00 0.88
N SER A 29 16.32 15.18 -0.15
CA SER A 29 17.40 14.19 -0.22
C SER A 29 18.80 14.83 -0.25
N LEU A 30 18.95 15.98 -0.93
CA LEU A 30 20.20 16.77 -0.90
C LEU A 30 20.47 17.37 0.47
N THR A 31 19.46 17.98 1.09
CA THR A 31 19.64 18.60 2.42
C THR A 31 19.90 17.55 3.48
N HIS A 32 19.37 16.36 3.35
CA HIS A 32 19.58 15.24 4.25
C HIS A 32 21.05 14.75 4.31
N LEU A 33 21.88 15.10 3.31
CA LEU A 33 23.32 14.80 3.31
C LEU A 33 24.12 15.76 4.20
N ILE A 34 23.59 16.95 4.55
CA ILE A 34 24.33 18.00 5.24
C ILE A 34 24.59 17.66 6.72
N PRO A 35 23.61 17.19 7.53
CA PRO A 35 23.81 16.94 8.95
C PRO A 35 24.95 15.98 9.27
N PRO A 36 25.10 14.80 8.61
CA PRO A 36 26.22 13.92 8.87
C PRO A 36 27.60 14.57 8.62
N LEU A 37 27.73 15.37 7.55
CA LEU A 37 28.95 16.08 7.22
C LEU A 37 29.32 17.13 8.29
N ILE A 38 28.31 17.85 8.78
CA ILE A 38 28.55 18.86 9.83
C ILE A 38 28.94 18.20 11.14
N ILE A 39 28.25 17.12 11.54
CA ILE A 39 28.60 16.35 12.73
C ILE A 39 30.04 15.86 12.64
N GLY A 40 30.44 15.33 11.50
CA GLY A 40 31.80 14.90 11.24
C GLY A 40 32.82 16.06 11.40
N LYS A 41 32.54 17.23 10.82
CA LYS A 41 33.41 18.42 10.98
C LYS A 41 33.49 18.90 12.42
N ILE A 42 32.40 18.91 13.17
CA ILE A 42 32.40 19.27 14.59
C ILE A 42 33.33 18.34 15.38
N ILE A 43 33.23 17.04 15.14
CA ILE A 43 34.09 16.04 15.79
C ILE A 43 35.58 16.27 15.46
N ASP A 44 35.90 16.54 14.21
CA ASP A 44 37.26 16.83 13.79
C ASP A 44 37.82 18.10 14.47
N HIS A 45 36.99 19.13 14.65
CA HIS A 45 37.37 20.34 15.41
C HIS A 45 37.58 20.05 16.91
N ILE A 46 36.75 19.16 17.50
CA ILE A 46 36.95 18.72 18.90
C ILE A 46 38.28 18.00 19.06
N VAL A 47 38.55 17.03 18.15
CA VAL A 47 39.81 16.25 18.19
C VAL A 47 41.03 17.14 18.03
N LYS A 48 40.98 18.15 17.16
CA LYS A 48 42.02 19.13 16.93
C LYS A 48 42.13 20.20 18.04
N ARG A 49 41.24 20.18 19.03
CA ARG A 49 41.12 21.16 20.12
C ARG A 49 41.03 22.62 19.66
N ASN A 50 40.45 22.86 18.49
CA ASN A 50 40.28 24.18 17.90
C ASN A 50 38.79 24.58 17.73
N LEU A 51 37.89 23.94 18.50
CA LEU A 51 36.49 24.28 18.54
C LEU A 51 36.25 25.58 19.28
N THR A 52 35.71 26.60 18.60
CA THR A 52 35.41 27.93 19.17
C THR A 52 33.90 28.15 19.21
N LEU A 53 33.43 29.05 20.11
CA LEU A 53 32.02 29.38 20.23
C LEU A 53 31.42 29.88 18.90
N PRO A 54 32.07 30.74 18.11
CA PRO A 54 31.56 31.16 16.80
C PRO A 54 31.37 29.99 15.80
N LEU A 55 32.27 28.99 15.83
CA LEU A 55 32.15 27.79 15.00
C LEU A 55 30.96 26.94 15.42
N ILE A 56 30.74 26.74 16.72
CA ILE A 56 29.56 26.04 17.23
C ILE A 56 28.29 26.74 16.79
N LEU A 57 28.20 28.05 16.97
CA LEU A 57 27.01 28.82 16.54
C LEU A 57 26.80 28.75 15.03
N SER A 58 27.86 28.80 14.23
CA SER A 58 27.80 28.65 12.78
C SER A 58 27.27 27.28 12.35
N PHE A 59 27.83 26.19 12.90
CA PHE A 59 27.37 24.84 12.59
C PHE A 59 25.93 24.58 13.06
N SER A 60 25.59 25.06 14.28
CA SER A 60 24.22 24.98 14.78
C SER A 60 23.26 25.76 13.93
N GLY A 61 23.64 26.95 13.45
CA GLY A 61 22.88 27.77 12.53
C GLY A 61 22.62 27.06 11.18
N ILE A 62 23.64 26.43 10.61
CA ILE A 62 23.49 25.64 9.36
C ILE A 62 22.56 24.45 9.58
N LEU A 63 22.70 23.72 10.67
CA LEU A 63 21.79 22.58 10.98
C LEU A 63 20.35 23.07 11.15
N LEU A 64 20.13 24.19 11.82
CA LEU A 64 18.79 24.78 11.97
C LEU A 64 18.18 25.19 10.62
N ILE A 65 18.96 25.88 9.78
CA ILE A 65 18.51 26.28 8.44
C ILE A 65 18.20 25.03 7.61
N THR A 66 19.07 24.02 7.64
CA THR A 66 18.84 22.74 6.94
C THR A 66 17.53 22.09 7.39
N ALA A 67 17.28 22.03 8.70
CA ALA A 67 16.05 21.47 9.26
C ALA A 67 14.79 22.25 8.82
N LEU A 68 14.86 23.58 8.80
CA LEU A 68 13.75 24.43 8.35
C LEU A 68 13.47 24.26 6.86
N VAL A 69 14.51 24.19 6.03
CA VAL A 69 14.40 23.92 4.59
C VAL A 69 13.78 22.53 4.38
N GLU A 70 14.32 21.52 5.06
CA GLU A 70 13.80 20.14 4.99
C GLU A 70 12.34 20.08 5.41
N TYR A 71 11.93 20.74 6.49
CA TYR A 71 10.54 20.81 6.92
C TYR A 71 9.62 21.37 5.83
N GLY A 72 10.00 22.51 5.22
CA GLY A 72 9.20 23.14 4.16
C GLY A 72 9.04 22.26 2.93
N PHE A 73 10.13 21.63 2.47
CA PHE A 73 10.09 20.75 1.31
C PHE A 73 9.45 19.39 1.61
N ARG A 74 9.55 18.86 2.84
CA ARG A 74 8.80 17.68 3.29
C ARG A 74 7.30 17.93 3.25
N PHE A 75 6.85 19.07 3.72
CA PHE A 75 5.44 19.47 3.63
C PHE A 75 5.00 19.54 2.16
N LEU A 76 5.82 20.15 1.30
CA LEU A 76 5.51 20.34 -0.11
C LEU A 76 5.41 19.01 -0.87
N TRP A 77 6.35 18.09 -0.72
CA TRP A 77 6.26 16.80 -1.40
C TRP A 77 5.11 15.95 -0.86
N SER A 78 4.90 15.97 0.47
CA SER A 78 3.82 15.21 1.09
C SER A 78 2.46 15.63 0.55
N THR A 79 2.15 16.91 0.57
CA THR A 79 0.87 17.44 0.09
C THR A 79 0.66 17.19 -1.40
N ASN A 80 1.70 17.26 -2.23
CA ASN A 80 1.58 17.03 -3.66
C ASN A 80 1.41 15.54 -3.99
N ILE A 81 2.29 14.66 -3.49
CA ILE A 81 2.24 13.23 -3.83
C ILE A 81 0.96 12.58 -3.30
N TRP A 82 0.61 12.83 -2.03
CA TRP A 82 -0.62 12.28 -1.45
C TRP A 82 -1.87 12.94 -2.04
N GLY A 83 -1.81 14.24 -2.33
CA GLY A 83 -2.91 14.96 -3.00
C GLY A 83 -3.25 14.35 -4.36
N GLU A 84 -2.25 14.04 -5.18
CA GLU A 84 -2.47 13.36 -6.46
C GLU A 84 -2.94 11.91 -6.29
N ALA A 85 -2.43 11.19 -5.29
CA ALA A 85 -2.91 9.84 -5.00
C ALA A 85 -4.40 9.80 -4.62
N PHE A 86 -4.86 10.73 -3.77
CA PHE A 86 -6.30 10.88 -3.46
C PHE A 86 -7.11 11.32 -4.68
N LYS A 87 -6.55 12.12 -5.56
CA LYS A 87 -7.20 12.53 -6.81
C LYS A 87 -7.40 11.34 -7.74
N LEU A 88 -6.42 10.42 -7.84
CA LEU A 88 -6.58 9.16 -8.59
C LEU A 88 -7.74 8.34 -8.05
N GLU A 89 -7.80 8.15 -6.75
CA GLU A 89 -8.88 7.43 -6.08
C GLU A 89 -10.24 8.04 -6.40
N LYS A 90 -10.37 9.37 -6.28
CA LYS A 90 -11.59 10.11 -6.63
C LYS A 90 -12.00 9.89 -8.08
N ILE A 91 -11.06 9.93 -9.02
CA ILE A 91 -11.33 9.74 -10.45
C ILE A 91 -11.85 8.32 -10.72
N ILE A 92 -11.16 7.29 -10.17
CA ILE A 92 -11.56 5.90 -10.41
C ILE A 92 -12.90 5.60 -9.70
N ARG A 93 -13.11 6.11 -8.49
CA ARG A 93 -14.40 5.99 -7.76
C ARG A 93 -15.55 6.60 -8.57
N SER A 94 -15.36 7.79 -9.13
CA SER A 94 -16.35 8.43 -9.99
C SER A 94 -16.63 7.63 -11.26
N ARG A 95 -15.60 7.00 -11.85
CA ARG A 95 -15.77 6.12 -13.03
C ARG A 95 -16.57 4.86 -12.68
N LEU A 96 -16.25 4.21 -11.55
CA LEU A 96 -16.97 3.04 -11.06
C LEU A 96 -18.43 3.36 -10.77
N PHE A 97 -18.68 4.45 -10.04
CA PHE A 97 -20.06 4.84 -9.72
C PHE A 97 -20.90 5.14 -10.98
N ARG A 98 -20.30 5.88 -11.94
CA ARG A 98 -20.95 6.14 -13.23
C ARG A 98 -21.19 4.85 -14.02
N HIS A 99 -20.28 3.89 -13.92
CA HIS A 99 -20.42 2.57 -14.53
C HIS A 99 -21.60 1.82 -13.89
N PHE A 100 -21.67 1.76 -12.57
CA PHE A 100 -22.77 1.13 -11.85
C PHE A 100 -24.13 1.73 -12.26
N LEU A 101 -24.27 3.05 -12.33
CA LEU A 101 -25.51 3.70 -12.74
C LEU A 101 -25.98 3.33 -14.17
N ARG A 102 -25.11 2.75 -15.00
CA ARG A 102 -25.40 2.35 -16.38
C ARG A 102 -25.66 0.86 -16.53
N MET A 103 -25.43 0.08 -15.49
CA MET A 103 -25.62 -1.36 -15.51
C MET A 103 -27.10 -1.72 -15.36
N ASP A 104 -27.45 -2.86 -15.93
CA ASP A 104 -28.79 -3.44 -15.87
C ASP A 104 -29.01 -4.32 -14.64
N THR A 105 -30.24 -4.82 -14.47
CA THR A 105 -30.63 -5.69 -13.35
C THR A 105 -29.85 -7.01 -13.33
N LEU A 106 -29.49 -7.56 -14.48
CA LEU A 106 -28.72 -8.81 -14.57
C LEU A 106 -27.31 -8.66 -13.98
N PHE A 107 -26.70 -7.49 -14.18
CA PHE A 107 -25.41 -7.18 -13.55
C PHE A 107 -25.49 -7.28 -12.03
N TYR A 108 -26.56 -6.73 -11.41
CA TYR A 108 -26.73 -6.73 -9.94
C TYR A 108 -27.17 -8.09 -9.39
N GLN A 109 -27.76 -8.95 -10.21
CA GLN A 109 -28.03 -10.35 -9.83
C GLN A 109 -26.75 -11.20 -9.81
N ARG A 110 -25.79 -10.91 -10.72
CA ARG A 110 -24.51 -11.63 -10.82
C ARG A 110 -23.45 -11.13 -9.85
N ASN A 111 -23.49 -9.86 -9.47
CA ASN A 111 -22.50 -9.22 -8.60
C ASN A 111 -23.15 -8.82 -7.26
N ARG A 112 -22.66 -9.38 -6.16
CA ARG A 112 -23.18 -9.04 -4.83
C ARG A 112 -22.85 -7.59 -4.49
N THR A 113 -23.79 -6.89 -3.85
CA THR A 113 -23.58 -5.49 -3.45
C THR A 113 -22.34 -5.30 -2.56
N GLY A 114 -22.08 -6.27 -1.66
CA GLY A 114 -20.88 -6.25 -0.81
C GLY A 114 -19.57 -6.28 -1.61
N ASP A 115 -19.51 -7.10 -2.68
CA ASP A 115 -18.33 -7.19 -3.54
C ASP A 115 -18.12 -5.89 -4.34
N LEU A 116 -19.21 -5.31 -4.86
CA LEU A 116 -19.16 -4.01 -5.55
C LEU A 116 -18.68 -2.89 -4.62
N MET A 117 -19.11 -2.90 -3.35
CA MET A 117 -18.63 -1.96 -2.34
C MET A 117 -17.16 -2.20 -2.00
N ALA A 118 -16.71 -3.46 -1.88
CA ALA A 118 -15.30 -3.79 -1.65
C ALA A 118 -14.41 -3.27 -2.80
N HIS A 119 -14.86 -3.38 -4.06
CA HIS A 119 -14.17 -2.78 -5.21
C HIS A 119 -14.11 -1.25 -5.13
N ALA A 120 -15.20 -0.58 -4.69
CA ALA A 120 -15.27 0.87 -4.59
C ALA A 120 -14.53 1.46 -3.36
N THR A 121 -14.10 0.61 -2.42
CA THR A 121 -13.38 1.00 -1.20
C THR A 121 -11.98 0.39 -1.15
N ASN A 122 -11.86 -0.89 -0.80
CA ASN A 122 -10.59 -1.56 -0.54
C ASN A 122 -9.67 -1.62 -1.77
N ASP A 123 -10.24 -1.97 -2.94
CA ASP A 123 -9.44 -2.04 -4.17
C ASP A 123 -8.96 -0.65 -4.61
N LEU A 124 -9.80 0.38 -4.46
CA LEU A 124 -9.38 1.75 -4.77
C LEU A 124 -8.29 2.25 -3.82
N GLN A 125 -8.38 1.93 -2.53
CA GLN A 125 -7.34 2.27 -1.56
C GLN A 125 -6.01 1.58 -1.89
N ALA A 126 -6.04 0.32 -2.36
CA ALA A 126 -4.83 -0.37 -2.80
C ALA A 126 -4.21 0.28 -4.04
N ILE A 127 -5.03 0.72 -5.01
CA ILE A 127 -4.56 1.46 -6.20
C ILE A 127 -4.00 2.83 -5.81
N GLN A 128 -4.69 3.56 -4.93
CA GLN A 128 -4.24 4.83 -4.39
C GLN A 128 -2.90 4.70 -3.68
N SER A 129 -2.70 3.62 -2.91
CA SER A 129 -1.43 3.34 -2.23
C SER A 129 -0.27 3.17 -3.21
N VAL A 130 -0.48 2.63 -4.41
CA VAL A 130 0.57 2.58 -5.45
C VAL A 130 0.94 3.99 -5.92
N ALA A 131 -0.05 4.85 -6.15
CA ALA A 131 0.15 6.22 -6.63
C ALA A 131 0.75 7.15 -5.56
N GLY A 132 0.50 6.88 -4.28
CA GLY A 132 1.07 7.62 -3.13
C GLY A 132 2.33 6.94 -2.60
N LEU A 133 2.16 5.95 -1.73
CA LEU A 133 3.25 5.25 -1.05
C LEU A 133 4.22 4.58 -2.05
N GLY A 134 3.69 3.96 -3.11
CA GLY A 134 4.51 3.29 -4.12
C GLY A 134 5.46 4.26 -4.85
N VAL A 135 4.95 5.40 -5.32
CA VAL A 135 5.76 6.44 -5.96
C VAL A 135 6.75 7.04 -4.98
N LEU A 136 6.29 7.36 -3.75
CA LEU A 136 7.14 7.92 -2.71
C LEU A 136 8.29 6.98 -2.36
N THR A 137 8.01 5.73 -2.03
CA THR A 137 9.01 4.74 -1.63
C THR A 137 10.04 4.50 -2.74
N TRP A 138 9.57 4.40 -3.99
CA TRP A 138 10.47 4.24 -5.13
C TRP A 138 11.38 5.46 -5.32
N ALA A 139 10.81 6.67 -5.27
CA ALA A 139 11.56 7.90 -5.44
C ALA A 139 12.51 8.17 -4.27
N ASP A 140 12.08 7.96 -3.03
CA ASP A 140 12.90 8.14 -1.83
C ASP A 140 14.07 7.15 -1.80
N SER A 141 13.83 5.87 -2.09
CA SER A 141 14.92 4.88 -2.14
C SER A 141 15.97 5.21 -3.19
N LEU A 142 15.56 5.72 -4.36
CA LEU A 142 16.48 6.14 -5.42
C LEU A 142 17.19 7.46 -5.09
N MET A 143 16.45 8.46 -4.61
CA MET A 143 16.99 9.80 -4.35
C MET A 143 17.78 9.81 -3.05
N THR A 144 17.16 9.52 -1.91
CA THR A 144 17.82 9.55 -0.61
C THR A 144 18.86 8.44 -0.49
N GLY A 145 18.49 7.20 -0.83
CA GLY A 145 19.44 6.08 -0.79
C GLY A 145 20.57 6.22 -1.79
N GLY A 146 20.25 6.52 -3.05
CA GLY A 146 21.25 6.70 -4.10
C GLY A 146 22.19 7.87 -3.86
N MET A 147 21.66 9.03 -3.46
CA MET A 147 22.50 10.20 -3.13
C MET A 147 23.39 9.97 -1.91
N THR A 148 22.87 9.28 -0.88
CA THR A 148 23.68 8.93 0.28
C THR A 148 24.84 8.03 -0.12
N ILE A 149 24.61 7.00 -0.94
CA ILE A 149 25.70 6.15 -1.46
C ILE A 149 26.70 6.98 -2.28
N ILE A 150 26.21 7.83 -3.17
CA ILE A 150 27.08 8.72 -3.97
C ILE A 150 27.89 9.65 -3.06
N ALA A 151 27.26 10.22 -2.06
CA ALA A 151 27.98 11.08 -1.09
C ALA A 151 29.07 10.32 -0.33
N MET A 152 28.80 9.10 0.13
CA MET A 152 29.78 8.23 0.78
C MET A 152 30.95 7.90 -0.14
N LEU A 153 30.68 7.59 -1.41
CA LEU A 153 31.69 7.27 -2.44
C LEU A 153 32.59 8.47 -2.76
N LEU A 154 32.02 9.68 -2.87
CA LEU A 154 32.73 10.87 -3.35
C LEU A 154 33.39 11.66 -2.21
N PHE A 155 32.73 11.76 -1.04
CA PHE A 155 33.21 12.65 0.04
C PHE A 155 33.99 11.92 1.14
N ILE A 156 33.91 10.57 1.19
CA ILE A 156 34.60 9.82 2.24
C ILE A 156 35.60 8.83 1.64
N ASP A 157 35.16 7.61 1.31
CA ASP A 157 36.01 6.60 0.69
C ASP A 157 35.16 5.54 -0.05
N TRP A 158 35.51 5.25 -1.31
CA TRP A 158 34.76 4.31 -2.12
C TRP A 158 34.93 2.84 -1.69
N ARG A 159 36.12 2.47 -1.16
CA ARG A 159 36.43 1.09 -0.73
C ARG A 159 35.62 0.75 0.52
N LEU A 160 35.65 1.69 1.49
CA LEU A 160 34.86 1.55 2.70
C LEU A 160 33.37 1.46 2.38
N THR A 161 32.87 2.29 1.44
CA THR A 161 31.47 2.32 1.05
C THR A 161 31.01 0.99 0.46
N ILE A 162 31.76 0.40 -0.48
CA ILE A 162 31.37 -0.88 -1.10
C ILE A 162 31.24 -1.97 -0.04
N ILE A 163 32.22 -2.08 0.87
CA ILE A 163 32.25 -3.14 1.88
C ILE A 163 31.16 -2.94 2.93
N ALA A 164 30.99 -1.71 3.39
CA ALA A 164 30.01 -1.39 4.43
C ALA A 164 28.55 -1.46 3.94
N VAL A 165 28.29 -1.14 2.68
CA VAL A 165 26.94 -1.19 2.09
C VAL A 165 26.54 -2.61 1.66
N LEU A 166 27.51 -3.52 1.44
CA LEU A 166 27.28 -4.89 0.96
C LEU A 166 26.20 -5.67 1.74
N PRO A 167 26.13 -5.59 3.10
CA PRO A 167 25.07 -6.28 3.86
C PRO A 167 23.68 -5.66 3.70
N LEU A 168 23.56 -4.35 3.42
CA LEU A 168 22.29 -3.61 3.48
C LEU A 168 21.21 -4.10 2.47
N PRO A 169 21.53 -4.54 1.24
CA PRO A 169 20.54 -5.14 0.35
C PRO A 169 19.81 -6.36 0.93
N LEU A 170 20.40 -7.06 1.91
CA LEU A 170 19.72 -8.14 2.61
C LEU A 170 18.49 -7.67 3.38
N LEU A 171 18.42 -6.38 3.77
CA LEU A 171 17.24 -5.79 4.39
C LEU A 171 16.01 -5.88 3.48
N ALA A 172 16.17 -5.60 2.18
CA ALA A 172 15.09 -5.73 1.22
C ALA A 172 14.63 -7.18 1.07
N LEU A 173 15.58 -8.13 1.06
CA LEU A 173 15.29 -9.56 1.01
C LEU A 173 14.55 -10.03 2.27
N VAL A 174 15.03 -9.65 3.45
CA VAL A 174 14.39 -9.97 4.74
C VAL A 174 12.98 -9.41 4.79
N SER A 175 12.80 -8.13 4.42
CA SER A 175 11.48 -7.49 4.37
C SER A 175 10.51 -8.25 3.49
N LYS A 176 10.94 -8.69 2.30
CA LYS A 176 10.10 -9.47 1.39
C LYS A 176 9.78 -10.85 1.96
N VAL A 177 10.79 -11.62 2.37
CA VAL A 177 10.61 -13.01 2.85
C VAL A 177 9.76 -13.07 4.12
N LEU A 178 9.99 -12.18 5.08
CA LEU A 178 9.17 -12.13 6.28
C LEU A 178 7.76 -11.62 5.98
N GLY A 179 7.61 -10.63 5.11
CA GLY A 179 6.31 -10.14 4.68
C GLY A 179 5.44 -11.22 4.05
N ASP A 180 5.99 -12.04 3.15
CA ASP A 180 5.30 -13.16 2.52
C ASP A 180 4.89 -14.22 3.57
N LYS A 181 5.78 -14.55 4.53
CA LYS A 181 5.50 -15.50 5.61
C LYS A 181 4.42 -14.98 6.57
N ILE A 182 4.46 -13.71 6.93
CA ILE A 182 3.43 -13.09 7.78
C ILE A 182 2.09 -13.15 7.08
N HIS A 183 2.03 -12.84 5.78
CA HIS A 183 0.78 -12.87 5.01
C HIS A 183 0.13 -14.24 5.07
N VAL A 184 0.86 -15.31 4.75
CA VAL A 184 0.34 -16.70 4.81
C VAL A 184 -0.08 -17.09 6.22
N SER A 185 0.71 -16.72 7.25
CA SER A 185 0.37 -17.04 8.64
C SER A 185 -0.85 -16.26 9.13
N PHE A 186 -1.01 -15.02 8.67
CA PHE A 186 -2.16 -14.17 9.00
C PHE A 186 -3.45 -14.66 8.32
N GLU A 187 -3.38 -15.15 7.07
CA GLU A 187 -4.53 -15.79 6.41
C GLU A 187 -5.02 -16.99 7.21
N HIS A 188 -4.10 -17.87 7.65
CA HIS A 188 -4.46 -19.00 8.50
C HIS A 188 -5.04 -18.56 9.86
N ALA A 189 -4.48 -17.53 10.50
CA ALA A 189 -5.04 -16.97 11.74
C ALA A 189 -6.46 -16.40 11.52
N GLN A 190 -6.71 -15.80 10.36
CA GLN A 190 -8.02 -15.28 10.00
C GLN A 190 -9.04 -16.41 9.74
N GLU A 191 -8.62 -17.53 9.14
CA GLU A 191 -9.47 -18.71 8.99
C GLU A 191 -9.88 -19.30 10.35
N THR A 192 -8.92 -19.50 11.26
CA THR A 192 -9.22 -20.01 12.63
C THR A 192 -10.09 -19.04 13.42
N PHE A 193 -9.92 -17.73 13.22
CA PHE A 193 -10.79 -16.71 13.81
C PHE A 193 -12.22 -16.80 13.27
N SER A 194 -12.40 -17.05 11.97
CA SER A 194 -13.72 -17.25 11.39
C SER A 194 -14.41 -18.49 11.95
N GLU A 195 -13.66 -19.62 12.06
CA GLU A 195 -14.21 -20.83 12.68
C GLU A 195 -14.68 -20.64 14.13
N MET A 196 -13.96 -19.83 14.91
CA MET A 196 -14.41 -19.49 16.27
C MET A 196 -15.70 -18.65 16.22
N ASN A 197 -15.78 -17.66 15.33
CA ASN A 197 -16.99 -16.86 15.20
C ASN A 197 -18.20 -17.72 14.79
N ASP A 198 -18.01 -18.69 13.90
CA ASP A 198 -19.04 -19.64 13.49
C ASP A 198 -19.52 -20.47 14.70
N LYS A 199 -18.58 -20.96 15.54
CA LYS A 199 -18.92 -21.67 16.79
C LYS A 199 -19.71 -20.79 17.75
N VAL A 200 -19.30 -19.53 17.94
CA VAL A 200 -20.04 -18.57 18.79
C VAL A 200 -21.46 -18.33 18.25
N GLN A 201 -21.59 -18.16 16.92
CA GLN A 201 -22.89 -17.98 16.29
C GLN A 201 -23.79 -19.22 16.48
N GLU A 202 -23.23 -20.42 16.29
CA GLU A 202 -23.92 -21.68 16.52
C GLU A 202 -24.41 -21.79 17.97
N SER A 203 -23.54 -21.55 18.96
CA SER A 203 -23.87 -21.62 20.38
C SER A 203 -24.95 -20.60 20.77
N ILE A 204 -24.87 -19.35 20.27
CA ILE A 204 -25.88 -18.32 20.55
C ILE A 204 -27.24 -18.72 19.92
N THR A 205 -27.22 -19.22 18.68
CA THR A 205 -28.44 -19.64 17.98
C THR A 205 -29.07 -20.86 18.64
N GLY A 206 -28.23 -21.83 19.07
CA GLY A 206 -28.62 -23.07 19.75
C GLY A 206 -28.81 -22.96 21.28
N MET A 207 -28.71 -21.76 21.88
CA MET A 207 -28.65 -21.57 23.33
C MET A 207 -29.82 -22.23 24.09
N LYS A 208 -31.02 -22.24 23.50
CA LYS A 208 -32.19 -22.91 24.11
C LYS A 208 -31.98 -24.42 24.17
N ALA A 209 -31.42 -25.02 23.17
CA ALA A 209 -31.12 -26.46 23.13
C ALA A 209 -30.01 -26.81 24.13
N ILE A 210 -28.91 -26.06 24.13
CA ILE A 210 -27.78 -26.25 25.05
C ILE A 210 -28.30 -26.23 26.50
N LYS A 211 -29.10 -25.23 26.86
CA LYS A 211 -29.70 -25.12 28.22
C LYS A 211 -30.70 -26.21 28.52
N SER A 212 -31.50 -26.66 27.55
CA SER A 212 -32.49 -27.71 27.75
C SER A 212 -31.88 -29.08 27.97
N PHE A 213 -30.72 -29.34 27.38
CA PHE A 213 -30.00 -30.60 27.51
C PHE A 213 -28.91 -30.58 28.59
N GLY A 214 -28.57 -29.39 29.14
CA GLY A 214 -27.52 -29.24 30.15
C GLY A 214 -26.10 -29.39 29.61
N GLU A 215 -25.88 -29.04 28.32
CA GLU A 215 -24.63 -29.24 27.60
C GLU A 215 -23.70 -28.01 27.63
N GLU A 216 -23.85 -27.10 28.62
CA GLU A 216 -23.07 -25.87 28.71
C GLU A 216 -21.58 -26.13 28.92
N GLU A 217 -21.21 -27.15 29.69
CA GLU A 217 -19.81 -27.51 29.92
C GLU A 217 -19.15 -28.06 28.64
N GLN A 218 -19.88 -28.90 27.89
CA GLN A 218 -19.38 -29.43 26.64
C GLN A 218 -19.21 -28.33 25.57
N ASP A 219 -20.21 -27.44 25.44
CA ASP A 219 -20.14 -26.31 24.50
C ASP A 219 -18.99 -25.36 24.83
N MET A 220 -18.73 -25.14 26.13
CA MET A 220 -17.58 -24.35 26.59
C MET A 220 -16.25 -25.07 26.29
N ALA A 221 -16.18 -26.40 26.46
CA ALA A 221 -14.98 -27.14 26.11
C ALA A 221 -14.66 -27.08 24.61
N ASP A 222 -15.67 -27.19 23.76
CA ASP A 222 -15.51 -27.05 22.30
C ASP A 222 -15.07 -25.63 21.91
N PHE A 223 -15.64 -24.62 22.55
CA PHE A 223 -15.20 -23.23 22.35
C PHE A 223 -13.75 -23.02 22.77
N GLN A 224 -13.32 -23.60 23.90
CA GLN A 224 -11.96 -23.48 24.39
C GLN A 224 -10.95 -24.08 23.39
N VAL A 225 -11.28 -25.21 22.73
CA VAL A 225 -10.44 -25.78 21.67
C VAL A 225 -10.27 -24.80 20.49
N LYS A 226 -11.34 -24.12 20.07
CA LYS A 226 -11.27 -23.11 19.01
C LYS A 226 -10.43 -21.91 19.44
N LEU A 227 -10.56 -21.45 20.69
CA LEU A 227 -9.77 -20.37 21.26
C LEU A 227 -8.28 -20.71 21.29
N ASP A 228 -7.91 -21.92 21.73
CA ASP A 228 -6.52 -22.39 21.75
C ASP A 228 -5.91 -22.45 20.33
N ASN A 229 -6.71 -22.81 19.34
CA ASN A 229 -6.26 -22.82 17.95
C ASN A 229 -5.98 -21.40 17.42
N ILE A 230 -6.81 -20.43 17.76
CA ILE A 230 -6.58 -19.01 17.41
C ILE A 230 -5.29 -18.51 18.07
N ASP A 231 -5.13 -18.77 19.36
CA ASP A 231 -3.94 -18.33 20.10
C ASP A 231 -2.67 -18.89 19.45
N LYS A 232 -2.64 -20.18 19.11
CA LYS A 232 -1.51 -20.79 18.41
C LYS A 232 -1.25 -20.14 17.05
N ALA A 233 -2.30 -19.83 16.29
CA ALA A 233 -2.17 -19.19 14.98
C ALA A 233 -1.62 -17.75 15.10
N PHE A 234 -2.14 -16.94 16.03
CA PHE A 234 -1.64 -15.57 16.25
C PHE A 234 -0.25 -15.55 16.89
N ILE A 235 0.07 -16.47 17.79
CA ILE A 235 1.43 -16.63 18.33
C ILE A 235 2.42 -16.86 17.18
N ARG A 236 2.06 -17.67 16.18
CA ARG A 236 2.91 -17.90 15.01
C ARG A 236 3.12 -16.64 14.18
N VAL A 237 2.06 -15.85 13.95
CA VAL A 237 2.16 -14.54 13.28
C VAL A 237 3.10 -13.61 14.04
N ASN A 238 2.88 -13.46 15.35
CA ASN A 238 3.68 -12.60 16.20
C ASN A 238 5.15 -13.05 16.29
N TRP A 239 5.40 -14.36 16.28
CA TRP A 239 6.76 -14.89 16.30
C TRP A 239 7.54 -14.52 15.03
N ILE A 240 6.89 -14.60 13.85
CA ILE A 240 7.50 -14.16 12.58
C ILE A 240 7.69 -12.65 12.56
N ASP A 241 6.70 -11.89 13.01
CA ASP A 241 6.77 -10.43 13.08
C ASP A 241 7.90 -9.97 13.98
N SER A 242 8.04 -10.61 15.16
CA SER A 242 9.11 -10.32 16.11
C SER A 242 10.52 -10.61 15.59
N MET A 243 10.68 -11.31 14.47
CA MET A 243 11.98 -11.52 13.83
C MET A 243 12.48 -10.30 13.04
N TYR A 244 11.61 -9.33 12.72
CA TYR A 244 12.02 -8.15 11.94
C TYR A 244 13.13 -7.36 12.61
N ASP A 245 12.92 -6.90 13.85
CA ASP A 245 13.87 -6.05 14.56
C ASP A 245 15.22 -6.73 14.81
N PRO A 246 15.30 -7.99 15.29
CA PRO A 246 16.58 -8.67 15.46
C PRO A 246 17.35 -8.85 14.15
N LEU A 247 16.68 -9.19 13.05
CA LEU A 247 17.34 -9.39 11.76
C LEU A 247 17.82 -8.06 11.16
N ILE A 248 17.03 -6.99 11.26
CA ILE A 248 17.45 -5.66 10.84
C ILE A 248 18.65 -5.23 11.66
N THR A 249 18.60 -5.36 12.99
CA THR A 249 19.69 -5.00 13.90
C THR A 249 20.96 -5.79 13.59
N LEU A 250 20.86 -7.09 13.29
CA LEU A 250 22.00 -7.93 12.94
C LEU A 250 22.66 -7.48 11.64
N ILE A 251 21.87 -7.21 10.59
CA ILE A 251 22.38 -6.76 9.28
C ILE A 251 23.03 -5.39 9.39
N VAL A 252 22.37 -4.45 10.08
CA VAL A 252 22.90 -3.11 10.31
C VAL A 252 24.13 -3.16 11.22
N GLY A 253 24.10 -3.99 12.26
CA GLY A 253 25.24 -4.21 13.15
C GLY A 253 26.46 -4.78 12.42
N LEU A 254 26.24 -5.71 11.46
CA LEU A 254 27.31 -6.19 10.60
C LEU A 254 27.91 -5.07 9.74
N SER A 255 27.09 -4.22 9.16
CA SER A 255 27.52 -3.04 8.39
C SER A 255 28.32 -2.07 9.25
N TYR A 256 27.88 -1.77 10.49
CA TYR A 256 28.64 -0.95 11.44
C TYR A 256 29.95 -1.61 11.87
N THR A 257 29.94 -2.92 12.12
CA THR A 257 31.18 -3.65 12.49
C THR A 257 32.20 -3.58 11.37
N LEU A 258 31.82 -3.82 10.11
CA LEU A 258 32.71 -3.66 8.97
C LEU A 258 33.23 -2.23 8.83
N THR A 259 32.37 -1.25 9.08
CA THR A 259 32.74 0.17 9.04
C THR A 259 33.77 0.51 10.11
N ILE A 260 33.60 0.04 11.35
CA ILE A 260 34.51 0.31 12.45
C ILE A 260 35.84 -0.39 12.20
N LEU A 261 35.86 -1.63 11.75
CA LEU A 261 37.07 -2.39 11.48
C LEU A 261 37.91 -1.73 10.37
N LEU A 262 37.32 -1.49 9.21
CA LEU A 262 38.05 -0.91 8.07
C LEU A 262 38.26 0.60 8.21
N GLY A 263 37.21 1.31 8.62
CA GLY A 263 37.31 2.76 8.84
C GLY A 263 38.25 3.11 9.99
N GLY A 264 38.25 2.33 11.07
CA GLY A 264 39.22 2.45 12.15
C GLY A 264 40.64 2.21 11.67
N TYR A 265 40.87 1.16 10.87
CA TYR A 265 42.14 0.92 10.19
C TYR A 265 42.59 2.14 9.36
N TYR A 266 41.69 2.73 8.57
CA TYR A 266 41.97 3.93 7.77
C TYR A 266 42.22 5.17 8.62
N VAL A 267 41.57 5.31 9.77
CA VAL A 267 41.84 6.41 10.71
C VAL A 267 43.25 6.28 11.33
N VAL A 268 43.65 5.09 11.76
CA VAL A 268 44.99 4.82 12.30
C VAL A 268 46.08 5.12 11.26
N HIS A 269 45.83 4.85 9.99
CA HIS A 269 46.75 5.12 8.89
C HIS A 269 46.60 6.52 8.28
N HIS A 270 45.85 7.43 8.94
CA HIS A 270 45.65 8.83 8.51
C HIS A 270 45.00 8.99 7.11
N VAL A 271 44.30 7.96 6.60
CA VAL A 271 43.55 8.02 5.37
C VAL A 271 42.23 8.74 5.59
N LEU A 272 41.58 8.51 6.73
CA LEU A 272 40.35 9.15 7.14
C LEU A 272 40.50 9.88 8.47
N THR A 273 39.68 10.92 8.70
CA THR A 273 39.54 11.54 10.00
C THR A 273 38.50 10.80 10.86
N ILE A 274 38.56 11.00 12.19
CA ILE A 274 37.54 10.46 13.10
C ILE A 274 36.15 11.03 12.75
N GLY A 275 36.10 12.32 12.41
CA GLY A 275 34.86 12.97 12.01
C GLY A 275 34.27 12.37 10.72
N GLN A 276 35.12 12.03 9.74
CA GLN A 276 34.66 11.34 8.51
C GLN A 276 34.11 9.95 8.83
N LEU A 277 34.74 9.20 9.74
CA LEU A 277 34.24 7.89 10.16
C LEU A 277 32.84 8.00 10.82
N VAL A 278 32.66 8.98 11.70
CA VAL A 278 31.34 9.20 12.35
C VAL A 278 30.27 9.66 11.33
N ALA A 279 30.65 10.56 10.43
CA ALA A 279 29.76 10.95 9.32
C ALA A 279 29.35 9.73 8.48
N PHE A 280 30.28 8.84 8.18
CA PHE A 280 30.04 7.62 7.46
C PHE A 280 29.06 6.68 8.18
N MET A 281 29.25 6.48 9.49
CA MET A 281 28.33 5.69 10.31
C MET A 281 26.91 6.28 10.30
N THR A 282 26.79 7.61 10.35
CA THR A 282 25.49 8.29 10.27
C THR A 282 24.84 8.06 8.90
N TYR A 283 25.60 8.09 7.82
CA TYR A 283 25.09 7.77 6.48
C TYR A 283 24.62 6.32 6.34
N ILE A 284 25.31 5.35 6.97
CA ILE A 284 24.81 3.96 7.01
C ILE A 284 23.44 3.91 7.67
N GLY A 285 23.27 4.61 8.81
CA GLY A 285 21.96 4.71 9.47
C GLY A 285 20.88 5.25 8.56
N ASN A 286 21.19 6.27 7.75
CA ASN A 286 20.25 6.86 6.79
C ASN A 286 19.88 5.91 5.63
N LEU A 287 20.72 4.90 5.31
CA LEU A 287 20.43 3.91 4.27
C LEU A 287 19.49 2.78 4.71
N VAL A 288 19.31 2.57 6.01
CA VAL A 288 18.52 1.46 6.55
C VAL A 288 17.09 1.51 6.03
N TRP A 289 16.42 2.66 6.18
CA TRP A 289 15.05 2.82 5.76
C TRP A 289 14.85 2.67 4.24
N PRO A 290 15.61 3.36 3.36
CA PRO A 290 15.49 3.18 1.92
C PRO A 290 15.68 1.73 1.46
N MET A 291 16.62 1.00 2.05
CA MET A 291 16.86 -0.42 1.71
C MET A 291 15.73 -1.33 2.16
N PHE A 292 15.21 -1.12 3.37
CA PHE A 292 14.05 -1.85 3.88
C PHE A 292 12.78 -1.56 3.06
N ALA A 293 12.55 -0.30 2.71
CA ALA A 293 11.38 0.18 2.01
C ALA A 293 11.22 -0.40 0.59
N ILE A 294 12.32 -0.80 -0.07
CA ILE A 294 12.29 -1.53 -1.34
C ILE A 294 11.49 -2.84 -1.20
N GLY A 295 11.65 -3.55 -0.08
CA GLY A 295 10.89 -4.77 0.19
C GLY A 295 9.39 -4.51 0.35
N VAL A 296 9.03 -3.44 1.09
CA VAL A 296 7.63 -3.01 1.24
C VAL A 296 7.01 -2.61 -0.11
N LEU A 297 7.79 -1.97 -0.98
CA LEU A 297 7.34 -1.53 -2.30
C LEU A 297 6.81 -2.69 -3.16
N PHE A 298 7.46 -3.87 -3.11
CA PHE A 298 6.99 -5.03 -3.87
C PHE A 298 5.56 -5.42 -3.46
N ASN A 299 5.27 -5.48 -2.15
CA ASN A 299 3.94 -5.83 -1.64
C ASN A 299 2.88 -4.79 -2.05
N VAL A 300 3.21 -3.49 -1.99
CA VAL A 300 2.31 -2.41 -2.43
C VAL A 300 1.99 -2.54 -3.91
N ILE A 301 3.00 -2.80 -4.75
CA ILE A 301 2.83 -2.95 -6.20
C ILE A 301 1.98 -4.18 -6.54
N GLU A 302 2.24 -5.35 -5.94
CA GLU A 302 1.50 -6.57 -6.25
C GLU A 302 0.03 -6.46 -5.81
N ARG A 303 -0.24 -5.96 -4.60
CA ARG A 303 -1.60 -5.72 -4.12
C ARG A 303 -2.35 -4.72 -5.01
N GLY A 304 -1.72 -3.60 -5.33
CA GLY A 304 -2.32 -2.59 -6.21
C GLY A 304 -2.59 -3.11 -7.62
N ARG A 305 -1.69 -3.96 -8.17
CA ARG A 305 -1.87 -4.60 -9.47
C ARG A 305 -3.07 -5.55 -9.49
N ALA A 306 -3.21 -6.39 -8.46
CA ALA A 306 -4.34 -7.29 -8.34
C ALA A 306 -5.66 -6.51 -8.26
N SER A 307 -5.70 -5.47 -7.43
CA SER A 307 -6.86 -4.59 -7.26
C SER A 307 -7.22 -3.83 -8.54
N TYR A 308 -6.22 -3.28 -9.24
CA TYR A 308 -6.45 -2.60 -10.53
C TYR A 308 -7.03 -3.55 -11.58
N SER A 309 -6.52 -4.79 -11.67
CA SER A 309 -7.03 -5.79 -12.59
C SER A 309 -8.50 -6.16 -12.30
N ARG A 310 -8.91 -6.24 -11.02
CA ARG A 310 -10.32 -6.49 -10.65
C ARG A 310 -11.22 -5.31 -11.05
N VAL A 311 -10.79 -4.09 -10.73
CA VAL A 311 -11.52 -2.87 -11.11
C VAL A 311 -11.63 -2.71 -12.62
N GLU A 312 -10.57 -3.00 -13.37
CA GLU A 312 -10.56 -2.96 -14.83
C GLU A 312 -11.53 -3.99 -15.44
N LYS A 313 -11.52 -5.23 -14.94
CA LYS A 313 -12.47 -6.27 -15.36
C LYS A 313 -13.92 -5.86 -15.09
N LEU A 314 -14.17 -5.22 -13.96
CA LEU A 314 -15.50 -4.74 -13.61
C LEU A 314 -15.94 -3.61 -14.56
N LEU A 315 -15.07 -2.64 -14.83
CA LEU A 315 -15.33 -1.54 -15.78
C LEU A 315 -15.46 -2.01 -17.25
N ALA A 316 -14.91 -3.17 -17.59
CA ALA A 316 -15.01 -3.74 -18.93
C ALA A 316 -16.35 -4.44 -19.19
N GLN A 317 -17.12 -4.76 -18.14
CA GLN A 317 -18.47 -5.35 -18.29
C GLN A 317 -19.37 -4.33 -18.95
N LYS A 318 -20.18 -4.80 -19.88
CA LYS A 318 -21.16 -3.95 -20.61
C LYS A 318 -22.56 -4.32 -20.15
N ALA A 319 -23.44 -3.33 -20.10
CA ALA A 319 -24.86 -3.59 -19.93
C ALA A 319 -25.35 -4.40 -21.14
N GLU A 320 -26.09 -5.46 -20.88
CA GLU A 320 -26.69 -6.28 -21.93
C GLU A 320 -27.85 -5.53 -22.59
N SER A 321 -28.52 -4.65 -21.84
CA SER A 321 -29.58 -3.78 -22.39
C SER A 321 -28.95 -2.62 -23.15
N LYS A 322 -29.16 -2.58 -24.48
CA LYS A 322 -28.82 -1.41 -25.27
C LYS A 322 -29.88 -0.33 -24.99
N ILE A 323 -29.54 0.69 -24.25
CA ILE A 323 -30.32 1.94 -24.28
C ILE A 323 -30.13 2.50 -25.70
N SER A 324 -31.14 2.39 -26.53
CA SER A 324 -31.10 2.99 -27.86
C SER A 324 -31.03 4.51 -27.68
N GLU A 325 -30.05 5.15 -28.32
CA GLU A 325 -29.94 6.61 -28.32
C GLU A 325 -31.03 7.34 -29.13
N GLY A 326 -32.06 6.60 -29.55
CA GLY A 326 -33.18 7.16 -30.29
C GLY A 326 -34.23 7.73 -29.32
N THR A 327 -34.39 9.01 -29.26
CA THR A 327 -35.59 9.66 -28.72
C THR A 327 -36.74 9.45 -29.70
N LEU A 328 -37.45 8.33 -29.58
CA LEU A 328 -38.77 8.23 -30.15
C LEU A 328 -39.68 9.13 -29.33
N LYS A 329 -40.26 10.16 -29.98
CA LYS A 329 -41.33 10.92 -29.37
C LYS A 329 -42.50 9.93 -29.19
N ILE A 330 -42.90 9.71 -27.95
CA ILE A 330 -44.12 8.93 -27.64
C ILE A 330 -45.29 9.67 -28.34
N PRO A 331 -45.98 9.02 -29.23
CA PRO A 331 -47.16 9.63 -29.84
C PRO A 331 -48.18 9.97 -28.75
N LYS A 332 -48.81 11.14 -28.86
CA LYS A 332 -49.78 11.62 -27.86
C LYS A 332 -51.04 10.75 -27.80
N GLU A 333 -51.29 9.96 -28.80
CA GLU A 333 -52.38 9.00 -28.88
C GLU A 333 -51.82 7.68 -29.40
N GLY A 334 -52.12 6.57 -28.72
CA GLY A 334 -51.64 5.26 -29.12
C GLY A 334 -52.22 4.13 -28.31
N GLN A 335 -52.01 2.90 -28.81
CA GLN A 335 -52.34 1.67 -28.11
C GLN A 335 -51.02 0.92 -27.80
N LEU A 336 -50.93 0.32 -26.62
CA LEU A 336 -49.83 -0.57 -26.25
C LEU A 336 -50.28 -2.00 -26.54
N LEU A 337 -49.69 -2.60 -27.59
CA LEU A 337 -49.94 -3.99 -27.93
C LEU A 337 -48.81 -4.85 -27.37
N PHE A 338 -49.17 -5.79 -26.53
CA PHE A 338 -48.27 -6.85 -26.06
C PHE A 338 -48.63 -8.14 -26.81
N ASP A 339 -47.61 -8.71 -27.46
CA ASP A 339 -47.71 -10.00 -28.16
C ASP A 339 -46.45 -10.80 -27.90
N ILE A 340 -46.50 -11.69 -26.91
CA ILE A 340 -45.38 -12.50 -26.44
C ILE A 340 -45.69 -13.96 -26.75
N GLU A 341 -45.03 -14.55 -27.75
CA GLU A 341 -45.13 -15.97 -28.04
C GLU A 341 -44.53 -16.82 -26.92
N SER A 342 -43.33 -16.48 -26.46
CA SER A 342 -42.69 -17.11 -25.31
C SER A 342 -41.63 -16.20 -24.72
N PHE A 343 -41.48 -16.17 -23.40
CA PHE A 343 -40.43 -15.49 -22.68
C PHE A 343 -39.92 -16.38 -21.57
N THR A 344 -38.57 -16.45 -21.46
CA THR A 344 -37.86 -17.16 -20.39
C THR A 344 -36.79 -16.23 -19.83
N TYR A 345 -36.65 -16.19 -18.52
CA TYR A 345 -35.56 -15.43 -17.88
C TYR A 345 -34.20 -16.01 -18.23
N PRO A 346 -33.14 -15.20 -18.47
CA PRO A 346 -31.83 -15.65 -18.93
C PRO A 346 -31.11 -16.66 -18.03
N ASN A 347 -31.54 -16.83 -16.79
CA ASN A 347 -30.93 -17.71 -15.79
C ASN A 347 -31.73 -18.98 -15.49
N GLU A 348 -32.84 -19.20 -16.16
CA GLU A 348 -33.66 -20.41 -15.99
C GLU A 348 -33.47 -21.34 -17.18
N ASN A 349 -32.81 -22.49 -16.93
CA ASN A 349 -32.53 -23.50 -17.96
C ASN A 349 -33.75 -24.38 -18.30
N GLU A 350 -34.83 -24.37 -17.50
CA GLU A 350 -36.00 -25.20 -17.70
C GLU A 350 -37.28 -24.43 -17.35
N GLY A 351 -38.07 -24.10 -18.38
CA GLY A 351 -39.41 -23.56 -18.25
C GLY A 351 -39.65 -22.27 -19.02
N ARG A 352 -40.79 -22.17 -19.68
CA ARG A 352 -41.26 -20.92 -20.28
C ARG A 352 -42.04 -20.16 -19.23
N ASN A 353 -41.52 -18.99 -18.80
CA ASN A 353 -42.18 -18.19 -17.78
C ASN A 353 -43.46 -17.51 -18.25
N LEU A 354 -43.50 -17.16 -19.55
CA LEU A 354 -44.67 -16.64 -20.21
C LEU A 354 -44.85 -17.34 -21.56
N GLU A 355 -46.07 -17.81 -21.87
CA GLU A 355 -46.40 -18.37 -23.16
C GLU A 355 -47.72 -17.74 -23.67
N LYS A 356 -47.73 -17.33 -24.94
CA LYS A 356 -48.91 -16.83 -25.68
C LYS A 356 -49.66 -15.75 -24.91
N VAL A 357 -48.95 -14.75 -24.40
CA VAL A 357 -49.56 -13.62 -23.69
C VAL A 357 -49.81 -12.49 -24.68
N GLN A 358 -51.08 -12.23 -24.95
CA GLN A 358 -51.52 -11.12 -25.84
C GLN A 358 -52.48 -10.22 -25.08
N PHE A 359 -52.23 -8.92 -25.09
CA PHE A 359 -53.18 -7.92 -24.63
C PHE A 359 -52.97 -6.58 -25.31
N ASN A 360 -54.05 -5.82 -25.38
CA ASN A 360 -54.05 -4.47 -25.94
C ASN A 360 -54.51 -3.48 -24.86
N LEU A 361 -53.67 -2.50 -24.56
CA LEU A 361 -53.94 -1.47 -23.55
C LEU A 361 -54.14 -0.12 -24.24
N LYS A 362 -55.33 0.47 -24.12
CA LYS A 362 -55.63 1.83 -24.61
C LYS A 362 -55.20 2.88 -23.61
N GLU A 363 -54.98 4.10 -24.10
CA GLU A 363 -54.63 5.24 -23.25
C GLU A 363 -55.65 5.44 -22.13
N GLY A 364 -55.21 5.65 -20.91
CA GLY A 364 -56.04 5.84 -19.72
C GLY A 364 -56.62 4.57 -19.11
N HIS A 365 -56.37 3.38 -19.68
CA HIS A 365 -56.79 2.11 -19.14
C HIS A 365 -55.72 1.45 -18.28
N VAL A 366 -56.16 0.72 -17.28
CA VAL A 366 -55.28 -0.10 -16.39
C VAL A 366 -55.64 -1.56 -16.61
N LEU A 367 -54.63 -2.40 -16.80
CA LEU A 367 -54.76 -3.85 -16.86
C LEU A 367 -54.42 -4.39 -15.46
N GLY A 368 -55.34 -5.12 -14.84
CA GLY A 368 -55.16 -5.78 -13.56
C GLY A 368 -55.22 -7.30 -13.69
#